data_8685b603395ab62290cae39b62ac50a9
#
_entry.id   8685b603395ab62290cae39b62ac50a9
#
_cell.length_a   1.000
_cell.length_b   1.000
_cell.length_c   1.000
_cell.angle_alpha   90.00
_cell.angle_beta   90.00
_cell.angle_gamma   90.00
#
_symmetry.space_group_name_H-M   'P 1'
#
loop_
_entity.id
_entity.type
_entity.pdbx_description
1 polymer ?
#
loop_
_entity_poly.entity_id
_entity_poly.type
_entity_poly.pdbx_seq_one_letter_code
_entity_poly.pdbx_strand_id
1 'polypeptide(L)'
;MKIKSLISAAFAGLIMAVACEKAPVEQPTPSEKLTVKLSASLYQFTKATDTAFEDGDQISVNIFNPELFLENAKFTYNAGQLTSATPYAWYDDTDLESTVTAMYPATEVFADTQTFMVNADQSTKAGYAASDLLLAQTTAKPTAEAVNLPFKHALSKIVVNVDNQLKEEIANVWFADVLGEVTFSTADHSDLVATGSEGTVKAYKSGDNTWQLIVAPQTASPKLALTTASGKQYTFVLSEDVTFSAGKVSTATVTVSTETIYTSFTPEISDWVADNELNFSQDETEIELPEVEDAVLTACKLTIKVNKAISWYDKYIYSWGADETQFSGAWPGTKTEWDKEDGDYYVYYHNFDASMNGVTINYIINSGGSGQTKDLTVTLHGAETVVVIESTDVK
;
A
#
# COMPACT_ATOMS: atom_id res chain seq x y z
N MET A 1 17.27 -4.04 100.77
CA MET A 1 18.05 -4.87 101.67
C MET A 1 18.89 -5.82 100.81
N LYS A 2 20.18 -5.55 100.80
CA LYS A 2 21.29 -6.49 100.91
C LYS A 2 21.16 -7.79 100.07
N ILE A 3 22.09 -8.32 99.28
CA ILE A 3 23.55 -8.35 99.25
C ILE A 3 23.96 -9.47 98.28
N LYS A 4 25.01 -9.26 97.60
CA LYS A 4 26.21 -10.04 97.19
C LYS A 4 26.07 -10.95 95.96
N SER A 5 26.77 -10.66 94.87
CA SER A 5 28.17 -11.02 94.56
C SER A 5 28.50 -12.51 94.70
N LEU A 6 28.81 -13.11 93.61
CA LEU A 6 30.01 -13.93 93.48
C LEU A 6 30.43 -14.12 92.00
N ILE A 7 31.69 -13.86 91.79
CA ILE A 7 32.49 -14.03 90.61
C ILE A 7 32.83 -15.51 90.47
N SER A 8 32.80 -16.08 89.27
CA SER A 8 33.72 -17.15 88.87
C SER A 8 34.02 -17.09 87.36
N ALA A 9 35.28 -16.86 87.15
CA ALA A 9 35.91 -17.02 85.81
C ALA A 9 36.13 -18.48 85.46
N ALA A 10 35.94 -18.87 84.25
CA ALA A 10 36.77 -19.90 83.62
C ALA A 10 36.52 -20.00 82.18
N PHE A 11 37.56 -19.79 81.49
CA PHE A 11 38.11 -20.49 80.32
C PHE A 11 37.49 -20.34 78.95
N ALA A 12 38.32 -19.74 78.11
CA ALA A 12 38.27 -19.64 76.68
C ALA A 12 38.06 -20.98 75.94
N GLY A 13 37.19 -20.97 75.05
CA GLY A 13 37.11 -21.89 73.93
C GLY A 13 36.79 -21.15 72.65
N LEU A 14 37.84 -20.74 71.94
CA LEU A 14 37.70 -20.08 70.64
C LEU A 14 37.35 -21.14 69.63
N ILE A 15 36.06 -21.30 69.34
CA ILE A 15 35.56 -22.03 68.14
C ILE A 15 35.36 -21.00 67.04
N MET A 16 36.31 -20.94 66.13
CA MET A 16 36.07 -20.25 64.85
C MET A 16 35.03 -21.03 64.07
N ALA A 17 33.79 -20.63 64.16
CA ALA A 17 32.78 -20.99 63.14
C ALA A 17 33.07 -20.17 61.91
N VAL A 18 33.68 -20.80 60.90
CA VAL A 18 33.71 -20.28 59.53
C VAL A 18 32.27 -20.34 59.06
N ALA A 19 31.56 -19.23 59.18
CA ALA A 19 30.29 -19.04 58.45
C ALA A 19 30.68 -18.94 56.96
N CYS A 20 30.48 -20.00 56.23
CA CYS A 20 30.31 -19.88 54.79
C CYS A 20 29.04 -19.04 54.57
N GLU A 21 29.21 -17.74 54.38
CA GLU A 21 28.18 -16.95 53.71
C GLU A 21 28.02 -17.54 52.33
N LYS A 22 26.93 -18.30 52.10
CA LYS A 22 26.45 -18.54 50.76
C LYS A 22 26.21 -17.15 50.15
N ALA A 23 27.01 -16.85 49.14
CA ALA A 23 26.70 -15.73 48.26
C ALA A 23 25.20 -15.75 47.92
N PRO A 24 24.50 -14.64 47.89
CA PRO A 24 23.11 -14.59 47.43
C PRO A 24 23.11 -15.21 46.04
N VAL A 25 22.30 -16.25 45.84
CA VAL A 25 22.00 -16.72 44.51
C VAL A 25 21.25 -15.53 43.86
N GLU A 26 21.97 -14.82 43.01
CA GLU A 26 21.29 -13.83 42.14
C GLU A 26 20.15 -14.59 41.44
N GLN A 27 18.92 -14.25 41.79
CA GLN A 27 17.78 -14.68 40.98
C GLN A 27 18.03 -14.07 39.61
N PRO A 28 17.98 -14.91 38.52
CA PRO A 28 18.13 -14.37 37.20
C PRO A 28 17.07 -13.28 37.03
N THR A 29 17.51 -12.06 36.81
CA THR A 29 16.65 -10.98 36.32
C THR A 29 15.89 -11.52 35.10
N PRO A 30 14.58 -11.33 35.01
CA PRO A 30 13.84 -11.72 33.82
C PRO A 30 14.56 -11.11 32.61
N SER A 31 15.04 -11.96 31.71
CA SER A 31 15.64 -11.54 30.46
C SER A 31 14.60 -10.64 29.77
N GLU A 32 14.95 -9.38 29.50
CA GLU A 32 14.09 -8.54 28.66
C GLU A 32 13.94 -9.27 27.32
N LYS A 33 12.69 -9.55 26.96
CA LYS A 33 12.40 -10.21 25.67
C LYS A 33 12.91 -9.35 24.53
N LEU A 34 13.64 -9.95 23.61
CA LEU A 34 14.10 -9.26 22.42
C LEU A 34 12.90 -8.82 21.57
N THR A 35 12.92 -7.58 21.12
CA THR A 35 11.87 -7.03 20.25
C THR A 35 12.16 -7.45 18.80
N VAL A 36 11.13 -7.86 18.08
CA VAL A 36 11.20 -8.14 16.65
C VAL A 36 11.43 -6.82 15.89
N LYS A 37 12.58 -6.71 15.25
CA LYS A 37 12.93 -5.60 14.36
C LYS A 37 13.09 -6.13 12.95
N LEU A 38 12.56 -5.41 11.97
CA LEU A 38 12.56 -5.81 10.58
C LEU A 38 13.10 -4.68 9.69
N SER A 39 13.75 -5.06 8.61
CA SER A 39 14.07 -4.19 7.48
C SER A 39 13.57 -4.84 6.20
N ALA A 40 13.27 -4.04 5.19
CA ALA A 40 12.85 -4.53 3.89
C ALA A 40 13.91 -4.24 2.84
N SER A 41 14.16 -5.21 1.97
CA SER A 41 14.85 -5.00 0.71
C SER A 41 14.02 -5.61 -0.41
N LEU A 42 13.97 -4.94 -1.56
CA LEU A 42 13.42 -5.55 -2.76
C LEU A 42 14.55 -6.22 -3.53
N TYR A 43 14.34 -7.44 -3.96
CA TYR A 43 15.37 -8.23 -4.62
C TYR A 43 15.45 -7.88 -6.11
N GLN A 44 16.60 -7.40 -6.54
CA GLN A 44 16.96 -6.92 -7.89
C GLN A 44 16.44 -5.53 -8.26
N PHE A 45 17.37 -4.58 -8.32
CA PHE A 45 17.15 -3.20 -8.74
C PHE A 45 18.10 -2.78 -9.84
N THR A 46 17.55 -2.24 -10.90
CA THR A 46 18.15 -1.16 -11.68
C THR A 46 17.02 -0.29 -12.23
N LYS A 47 16.85 0.90 -11.66
CA LYS A 47 16.12 2.09 -12.13
C LYS A 47 14.70 1.94 -12.69
N ALA A 48 13.68 2.15 -11.87
CA ALA A 48 12.42 2.88 -12.16
C ALA A 48 11.49 2.85 -10.93
N THR A 49 10.52 3.70 -10.86
CA THR A 49 9.67 4.08 -9.74
C THR A 49 8.76 3.02 -9.11
N ASP A 50 8.84 1.75 -9.53
CA ASP A 50 8.07 0.62 -8.99
C ASP A 50 8.92 -0.25 -8.02
N THR A 51 9.99 0.27 -7.46
CA THR A 51 11.09 -0.50 -6.87
C THR A 51 11.38 -0.18 -5.42
N ALA A 52 10.54 0.57 -4.74
CA ALA A 52 10.73 0.92 -3.34
C ALA A 52 9.39 1.05 -2.62
N PHE A 53 9.37 0.63 -1.36
CA PHE A 53 8.27 0.96 -0.46
C PHE A 53 8.17 2.49 -0.29
N GLU A 54 6.95 2.99 -0.26
CA GLU A 54 6.64 4.39 0.07
C GLU A 54 6.32 4.51 1.56
N ASP A 55 6.58 5.68 2.15
CA ASP A 55 6.23 5.93 3.56
C ASP A 55 4.72 5.76 3.77
N GLY A 56 4.37 4.90 4.73
CA GLY A 56 3.00 4.52 5.00
C GLY A 56 2.60 3.14 4.48
N ASP A 57 3.39 2.51 3.62
CA ASP A 57 3.15 1.15 3.16
C ASP A 57 3.10 0.18 4.33
N GLN A 58 2.11 -0.70 4.32
CA GLN A 58 1.93 -1.70 5.37
C GLN A 58 2.16 -3.11 4.84
N ILE A 59 2.87 -3.90 5.63
CA ILE A 59 3.10 -5.33 5.40
C ILE A 59 2.50 -6.17 6.51
N SER A 60 2.10 -7.39 6.17
CA SER A 60 1.76 -8.45 7.12
C SER A 60 2.94 -9.39 7.29
N VAL A 61 3.27 -9.74 8.52
CA VAL A 61 4.41 -10.61 8.88
C VAL A 61 3.91 -11.77 9.72
N ASN A 62 4.38 -13.00 9.40
CA ASN A 62 4.18 -14.19 10.20
C ASN A 62 5.53 -14.78 10.60
N ILE A 63 5.60 -15.38 11.79
CA ILE A 63 6.78 -16.12 12.27
C ILE A 63 6.34 -17.50 12.67
N PHE A 64 6.99 -18.53 12.11
CA PHE A 64 6.72 -19.96 12.34
C PHE A 64 7.89 -20.62 13.04
N ASN A 65 7.56 -21.41 14.13
CA ASN A 65 8.59 -22.06 14.96
C ASN A 65 8.09 -23.32 15.68
N PRO A 66 8.09 -24.51 15.11
CA PRO A 66 7.72 -24.79 13.71
C PRO A 66 6.28 -24.39 13.41
N GLU A 67 5.45 -24.24 14.45
CA GLU A 67 4.07 -23.74 14.34
C GLU A 67 4.05 -22.21 14.29
N LEU A 68 2.91 -21.65 13.94
CA LEU A 68 2.70 -20.21 13.90
C LEU A 68 2.89 -19.57 15.29
N PHE A 69 3.91 -18.76 15.44
CA PHE A 69 4.24 -18.04 16.68
C PHE A 69 3.71 -16.60 16.68
N LEU A 70 3.88 -15.90 15.56
CA LEU A 70 3.39 -14.53 15.36
C LEU A 70 2.54 -14.50 14.10
N GLU A 71 1.27 -14.11 14.26
CA GLU A 71 0.28 -14.11 13.20
C GLU A 71 -0.02 -12.69 12.75
N ASN A 72 0.04 -12.47 11.44
CA ASN A 72 -0.44 -11.28 10.75
C ASN A 72 -0.02 -9.94 11.42
N ALA A 73 1.21 -9.89 11.92
CA ALA A 73 1.75 -8.71 12.57
C ALA A 73 1.93 -7.57 11.55
N LYS A 74 1.39 -6.40 11.87
CA LYS A 74 1.42 -5.23 10.98
C LYS A 74 2.67 -4.41 11.22
N PHE A 75 3.40 -4.17 10.15
CA PHE A 75 4.52 -3.23 10.14
C PHE A 75 4.29 -2.18 9.05
N THR A 76 4.63 -0.94 9.36
CA THR A 76 4.54 0.19 8.44
C THR A 76 5.95 0.64 8.06
N TYR A 77 6.15 0.84 6.77
CA TYR A 77 7.40 1.39 6.24
C TYR A 77 7.43 2.91 6.45
N ASN A 78 8.49 3.41 7.11
CA ASN A 78 8.71 4.84 7.33
C ASN A 78 10.22 5.13 7.26
N ALA A 79 10.62 6.05 6.43
CA ALA A 79 11.99 6.53 6.30
C ALA A 79 13.05 5.42 6.19
N GLY A 80 12.76 4.36 5.43
CA GLY A 80 13.67 3.23 5.23
C GLY A 80 13.60 2.12 6.29
N GLN A 81 12.66 2.19 7.24
CA GLN A 81 12.52 1.22 8.32
C GLN A 81 11.09 0.68 8.42
N LEU A 82 10.97 -0.57 8.83
CA LEU A 82 9.70 -1.19 9.18
C LEU A 82 9.45 -1.02 10.68
N THR A 83 8.38 -0.32 11.02
CA THR A 83 7.98 -0.02 12.40
C THR A 83 6.58 -0.57 12.68
N SER A 84 6.32 -0.92 13.93
CA SER A 84 5.03 -1.43 14.38
C SER A 84 4.50 -0.54 15.51
N ALA A 85 3.21 -0.24 15.52
CA ALA A 85 2.54 0.50 16.57
C ALA A 85 2.56 -0.27 17.91
N THR A 86 2.55 -1.62 17.84
CA THR A 86 2.69 -2.50 19.01
C THR A 86 4.01 -3.24 18.88
N PRO A 87 4.93 -3.14 19.84
CA PRO A 87 6.17 -3.91 19.80
C PRO A 87 5.87 -5.40 19.94
N TYR A 88 6.32 -6.19 18.96
CA TYR A 88 6.26 -7.65 19.03
C TYR A 88 7.56 -8.17 19.64
N ALA A 89 7.45 -9.18 20.52
CA ALA A 89 8.59 -9.81 21.15
C ALA A 89 8.92 -11.15 20.49
N TRP A 90 10.21 -11.48 20.40
CA TRP A 90 10.65 -12.82 20.09
C TRP A 90 10.27 -13.78 21.24
N TYR A 91 10.23 -15.09 20.95
CA TYR A 91 10.13 -16.14 21.96
C TYR A 91 11.45 -16.26 22.76
N ASP A 92 11.44 -17.00 23.87
CA ASP A 92 12.52 -17.00 24.87
C ASP A 92 13.73 -17.88 24.44
N ASP A 93 13.54 -18.87 23.56
CA ASP A 93 14.64 -19.71 23.06
C ASP A 93 15.40 -19.03 21.92
N THR A 94 16.56 -18.45 22.24
CA THR A 94 17.37 -17.70 21.28
C THR A 94 18.18 -18.60 20.31
N ASP A 95 18.19 -19.91 20.53
CA ASP A 95 18.91 -20.85 19.65
C ASP A 95 18.02 -21.44 18.55
N LEU A 96 16.71 -21.30 18.70
CA LEU A 96 15.75 -21.86 17.77
C LEU A 96 15.58 -20.98 16.54
N GLU A 97 15.73 -21.53 15.36
CA GLU A 97 15.53 -20.84 14.10
C GLU A 97 14.06 -20.87 13.68
N SER A 98 13.57 -19.75 13.18
CA SER A 98 12.20 -19.56 12.69
C SER A 98 12.16 -19.20 11.23
N THR A 99 11.09 -19.60 10.56
CA THR A 99 10.73 -19.05 9.25
C THR A 99 9.94 -17.76 9.45
N VAL A 100 10.38 -16.69 8.82
CA VAL A 100 9.70 -15.38 8.79
C VAL A 100 9.18 -15.16 7.39
N THR A 101 7.86 -15.04 7.26
CA THR A 101 7.21 -14.71 5.98
C THR A 101 6.56 -13.34 6.06
N ALA A 102 6.50 -12.64 4.94
CA ALA A 102 5.86 -11.34 4.86
C ALA A 102 5.20 -11.13 3.49
N MET A 103 4.12 -10.35 3.49
CA MET A 103 3.42 -9.95 2.27
C MET A 103 3.11 -8.45 2.26
N TYR A 104 3.12 -7.87 1.08
CA TYR A 104 2.63 -6.54 0.76
C TYR A 104 1.66 -6.63 -0.44
N PRO A 105 0.57 -5.90 -0.45
CA PRO A 105 0.03 -5.11 0.67
C PRO A 105 -0.39 -5.98 1.86
N ALA A 106 -0.49 -5.36 3.04
CA ALA A 106 -0.93 -6.06 4.25
C ALA A 106 -2.36 -6.59 4.09
N THR A 107 -2.62 -7.79 4.60
CA THR A 107 -3.98 -8.36 4.63
C THR A 107 -4.65 -8.15 5.99
N GLU A 108 -5.95 -7.92 6.02
CA GLU A 108 -6.71 -7.79 7.27
C GLU A 108 -6.97 -9.15 7.94
N VAL A 109 -7.02 -10.21 7.16
CA VAL A 109 -7.35 -11.56 7.64
C VAL A 109 -6.21 -12.51 7.34
N PHE A 110 -5.74 -13.21 8.37
CA PHE A 110 -4.83 -14.35 8.21
C PHE A 110 -5.60 -15.57 7.71
N ALA A 111 -4.98 -16.30 6.80
CA ALA A 111 -5.41 -17.63 6.38
C ALA A 111 -4.19 -18.47 6.02
N ASP A 112 -4.22 -19.78 6.28
CA ASP A 112 -3.13 -20.69 5.91
C ASP A 112 -2.86 -20.69 4.40
N THR A 113 -3.94 -20.61 3.62
CA THR A 113 -3.90 -20.32 2.19
C THR A 113 -4.49 -18.93 1.97
N GLN A 114 -3.67 -18.01 1.55
CA GLN A 114 -4.06 -16.63 1.29
C GLN A 114 -4.51 -16.48 -0.15
N THR A 115 -5.57 -15.70 -0.36
CA THR A 115 -6.01 -15.26 -1.69
C THR A 115 -5.65 -13.79 -1.88
N PHE A 116 -5.13 -13.45 -3.05
CA PHE A 116 -4.90 -12.07 -3.46
C PHE A 116 -5.49 -11.85 -4.85
N MET A 117 -6.13 -10.68 -5.05
CA MET A 117 -6.74 -10.30 -6.32
C MET A 117 -6.23 -8.93 -6.76
N VAL A 118 -5.78 -8.84 -7.99
CA VAL A 118 -5.44 -7.55 -8.61
C VAL A 118 -6.71 -6.72 -8.84
N ASN A 119 -6.58 -5.41 -8.85
CA ASN A 119 -7.70 -4.56 -9.23
C ASN A 119 -8.01 -4.70 -10.72
N ALA A 120 -9.26 -4.87 -11.08
CA ALA A 120 -9.70 -4.86 -12.47
C ALA A 120 -9.48 -3.48 -13.12
N ASP A 121 -9.62 -2.40 -12.35
CA ASP A 121 -9.23 -1.05 -12.76
C ASP A 121 -7.91 -0.65 -12.11
N GLN A 122 -6.82 -0.74 -12.88
CA GLN A 122 -5.49 -0.29 -12.48
C GLN A 122 -5.14 1.08 -13.10
N SER A 123 -6.10 1.82 -13.67
CA SER A 123 -5.82 3.07 -14.40
C SER A 123 -5.26 4.19 -13.54
N THR A 124 -5.36 4.10 -12.22
CA THR A 124 -4.74 5.03 -11.27
C THR A 124 -3.44 4.48 -10.69
N LYS A 125 -2.51 5.36 -10.28
CA LYS A 125 -1.27 4.94 -9.59
C LYS A 125 -1.59 4.07 -8.36
N ALA A 126 -2.60 4.43 -7.58
CA ALA A 126 -3.00 3.68 -6.39
C ALA A 126 -3.57 2.30 -6.74
N GLY A 127 -4.45 2.20 -7.76
CA GLY A 127 -5.02 0.94 -8.21
C GLY A 127 -3.95 -0.01 -8.77
N TYR A 128 -2.99 0.53 -9.52
CA TYR A 128 -1.84 -0.21 -10.03
C TYR A 128 -0.94 -0.71 -8.88
N ALA A 129 -0.53 0.17 -7.96
CA ALA A 129 0.33 -0.19 -6.83
C ALA A 129 -0.34 -1.21 -5.89
N ALA A 130 -1.64 -1.08 -5.63
CA ALA A 130 -2.40 -2.04 -4.82
C ALA A 130 -2.57 -3.42 -5.49
N SER A 131 -2.26 -3.54 -6.78
CA SER A 131 -2.26 -4.80 -7.53
C SER A 131 -0.91 -5.51 -7.49
N ASP A 132 0.14 -4.91 -6.94
CA ASP A 132 1.48 -5.49 -6.88
C ASP A 132 1.66 -6.30 -5.59
N LEU A 133 1.54 -7.61 -5.68
CA LEU A 133 1.80 -8.51 -4.57
C LEU A 133 3.29 -8.76 -4.44
N LEU A 134 3.87 -8.33 -3.30
CA LEU A 134 5.24 -8.64 -2.92
C LEU A 134 5.26 -9.68 -1.81
N LEU A 135 6.09 -10.71 -1.94
CA LEU A 135 6.28 -11.75 -0.95
C LEU A 135 7.74 -11.83 -0.52
N ALA A 136 7.98 -12.00 0.78
CA ALA A 136 9.31 -12.20 1.35
C ALA A 136 9.33 -13.39 2.29
N GLN A 137 10.40 -14.18 2.22
CA GLN A 137 10.68 -15.27 3.15
C GLN A 137 12.16 -15.26 3.54
N THR A 138 12.41 -15.45 4.82
CA THR A 138 13.76 -15.60 5.37
C THR A 138 13.72 -16.51 6.60
N THR A 139 14.89 -16.91 7.10
CA THR A 139 15.00 -17.56 8.40
C THR A 139 15.78 -16.68 9.37
N ALA A 140 15.42 -16.72 10.64
CA ALA A 140 16.07 -15.95 11.68
C ALA A 140 15.94 -16.64 13.04
N LYS A 141 16.95 -16.42 13.90
CA LYS A 141 16.85 -16.66 15.35
C LYS A 141 16.45 -15.37 16.04
N PRO A 142 15.92 -15.43 17.29
CA PRO A 142 15.71 -14.24 18.09
C PRO A 142 16.96 -13.37 18.16
N THR A 143 16.85 -12.10 17.76
CA THR A 143 17.97 -11.17 17.67
C THR A 143 17.56 -9.75 18.04
N ALA A 144 18.51 -8.96 18.52
CA ALA A 144 18.34 -7.52 18.75
C ALA A 144 18.53 -6.69 17.46
N GLU A 145 19.14 -7.29 16.44
CA GLU A 145 19.35 -6.66 15.14
C GLU A 145 18.09 -6.77 14.26
N ALA A 146 18.02 -5.95 13.22
CA ALA A 146 16.92 -6.02 12.27
C ALA A 146 17.09 -7.21 11.32
N VAL A 147 16.06 -8.05 11.20
CA VAL A 147 15.99 -9.14 10.23
C VAL A 147 15.56 -8.56 8.88
N ASN A 148 16.36 -8.80 7.85
CA ASN A 148 16.04 -8.35 6.49
C ASN A 148 15.03 -9.26 5.81
N LEU A 149 13.99 -8.67 5.24
CA LEU A 149 12.95 -9.32 4.45
C LEU A 149 13.22 -9.04 2.95
N PRO A 150 13.69 -10.05 2.18
CA PRO A 150 13.99 -9.89 0.76
C PRO A 150 12.71 -10.06 -0.07
N PHE A 151 11.95 -8.99 -0.27
CA PHE A 151 10.71 -9.01 -1.05
C PHE A 151 10.97 -9.27 -2.54
N LYS A 152 10.05 -9.98 -3.18
CA LYS A 152 10.01 -10.26 -4.61
C LYS A 152 8.59 -10.04 -5.13
N HIS A 153 8.47 -9.57 -6.36
CA HIS A 153 7.20 -9.54 -7.06
C HIS A 153 6.67 -10.96 -7.28
N ALA A 154 5.47 -11.22 -6.85
CA ALA A 154 4.83 -12.53 -6.95
C ALA A 154 3.94 -12.67 -8.19
N LEU A 155 3.60 -11.55 -8.83
CA LEU A 155 2.72 -11.51 -10.00
C LEU A 155 3.50 -11.21 -11.26
N SER A 156 2.81 -11.06 -12.38
CA SER A 156 3.38 -10.77 -13.69
C SER A 156 3.02 -9.36 -14.13
N LYS A 157 4.02 -8.61 -14.61
CA LYS A 157 3.85 -7.26 -15.14
C LYS A 157 3.76 -7.29 -16.65
N ILE A 158 2.86 -6.51 -17.22
CA ILE A 158 2.76 -6.30 -18.66
C ILE A 158 2.97 -4.82 -18.95
N VAL A 159 3.80 -4.53 -19.94
CA VAL A 159 4.05 -3.18 -20.46
C VAL A 159 3.56 -3.14 -21.91
N VAL A 160 2.73 -2.15 -22.21
CA VAL A 160 2.19 -1.91 -23.56
C VAL A 160 2.70 -0.57 -24.07
N ASN A 161 3.52 -0.61 -25.10
CA ASN A 161 3.97 0.56 -25.85
C ASN A 161 3.09 0.72 -27.09
N VAL A 162 2.49 1.89 -27.28
CA VAL A 162 1.60 2.17 -28.42
C VAL A 162 2.24 3.17 -29.35
N ASP A 163 2.55 2.73 -30.57
CA ASP A 163 2.87 3.62 -31.68
C ASP A 163 1.56 4.16 -32.27
N ASN A 164 1.11 5.30 -31.73
CA ASN A 164 -0.15 5.91 -32.12
C ASN A 164 0.01 6.79 -33.35
N GLN A 165 -0.38 6.29 -34.52
CA GLN A 165 -0.39 7.01 -35.79
C GLN A 165 -1.77 7.64 -36.10
N LEU A 166 -2.71 7.58 -35.15
CA LEU A 166 -4.00 8.27 -35.26
C LEU A 166 -3.82 9.76 -34.99
N LYS A 167 -4.79 10.56 -35.43
CA LYS A 167 -4.88 11.98 -35.06
C LYS A 167 -5.55 12.20 -33.70
N GLU A 168 -5.88 11.12 -33.02
CA GLU A 168 -6.66 11.07 -31.80
C GLU A 168 -5.83 10.36 -30.70
N GLU A 169 -5.98 10.79 -29.47
CA GLU A 169 -5.29 10.21 -28.32
C GLU A 169 -5.89 8.85 -27.94
N ILE A 170 -5.04 7.91 -27.53
CA ILE A 170 -5.48 6.67 -26.87
C ILE A 170 -5.81 7.01 -25.42
N ALA A 171 -7.07 6.83 -25.06
CA ALA A 171 -7.59 7.14 -23.72
C ALA A 171 -7.34 5.99 -22.74
N ASN A 172 -7.61 4.74 -23.16
CA ASN A 172 -7.45 3.58 -22.28
C ASN A 172 -6.85 2.38 -23.02
N VAL A 173 -6.21 1.52 -22.25
CA VAL A 173 -5.68 0.23 -22.67
C VAL A 173 -6.23 -0.84 -21.72
N TRP A 174 -6.69 -1.94 -22.28
CA TRP A 174 -7.35 -3.04 -21.58
C TRP A 174 -6.73 -4.38 -22.00
N PHE A 175 -6.63 -5.29 -21.04
CA PHE A 175 -6.26 -6.68 -21.24
C PHE A 175 -7.42 -7.57 -20.83
N ALA A 176 -8.02 -8.29 -21.78
CA ALA A 176 -9.10 -9.23 -21.55
C ALA A 176 -8.62 -10.67 -21.57
N ASP A 177 -9.44 -11.57 -21.05
CA ASP A 177 -9.19 -13.01 -20.98
C ASP A 177 -7.94 -13.36 -20.13
N VAL A 178 -7.77 -12.70 -18.98
CA VAL A 178 -6.69 -12.93 -18.02
C VAL A 178 -7.23 -13.22 -16.63
N LEU A 179 -6.52 -14.07 -15.86
CA LEU A 179 -6.77 -14.28 -14.45
C LEU A 179 -6.10 -13.17 -13.64
N GLY A 180 -6.81 -12.64 -12.66
CA GLY A 180 -6.33 -11.61 -11.74
C GLY A 180 -6.19 -12.10 -10.29
N GLU A 181 -6.56 -13.35 -9.99
CA GLU A 181 -6.52 -13.90 -8.65
C GLU A 181 -5.42 -14.94 -8.50
N VAL A 182 -4.76 -14.95 -7.35
CA VAL A 182 -3.80 -15.99 -6.96
C VAL A 182 -4.10 -16.48 -5.56
N THR A 183 -3.75 -17.76 -5.31
CA THR A 183 -3.68 -18.33 -3.96
C THR A 183 -2.26 -18.82 -3.68
N PHE A 184 -1.85 -18.78 -2.42
CA PHE A 184 -0.53 -19.24 -1.97
C PHE A 184 -0.53 -19.61 -0.48
N SER A 185 0.41 -20.47 -0.05
CA SER A 185 0.63 -20.78 1.36
C SER A 185 1.26 -19.59 2.09
N THR A 186 0.74 -19.20 3.25
CA THR A 186 1.32 -18.12 4.08
C THR A 186 2.56 -18.57 4.85
N ALA A 187 2.76 -19.89 5.04
CA ALA A 187 3.87 -20.43 5.80
C ALA A 187 5.22 -20.35 5.05
N ASP A 188 5.19 -20.51 3.73
CA ASP A 188 6.40 -20.62 2.90
C ASP A 188 6.26 -20.01 1.49
N HIS A 189 5.11 -19.36 1.23
CA HIS A 189 4.74 -18.82 -0.08
C HIS A 189 4.79 -19.83 -1.23
N SER A 190 4.70 -21.14 -0.90
CA SER A 190 4.58 -22.20 -1.90
C SER A 190 3.18 -22.18 -2.53
N ASP A 191 3.03 -22.96 -3.59
CA ASP A 191 1.76 -23.18 -4.28
C ASP A 191 1.10 -21.88 -4.77
N LEU A 192 1.93 -20.89 -5.20
CA LEU A 192 1.41 -19.69 -5.86
C LEU A 192 0.77 -20.10 -7.18
N VAL A 193 -0.55 -20.09 -7.24
CA VAL A 193 -1.36 -20.55 -8.37
C VAL A 193 -2.37 -19.48 -8.74
N ALA A 194 -2.50 -19.20 -10.04
CA ALA A 194 -3.60 -18.39 -10.55
C ALA A 194 -4.93 -19.13 -10.40
N THR A 195 -5.94 -18.43 -9.91
CA THR A 195 -7.27 -18.95 -9.61
C THR A 195 -8.35 -17.97 -10.08
N GLY A 196 -9.61 -18.31 -9.83
CA GLY A 196 -10.74 -17.47 -10.19
C GLY A 196 -11.20 -17.64 -11.63
N SER A 197 -11.81 -16.59 -12.17
CA SER A 197 -12.30 -16.54 -13.54
C SER A 197 -11.52 -15.53 -14.35
N GLU A 198 -11.40 -15.76 -15.65
CA GLU A 198 -10.86 -14.78 -16.58
C GLU A 198 -11.68 -13.50 -16.54
N GLY A 199 -11.00 -12.37 -16.62
CA GLY A 199 -11.58 -11.04 -16.57
C GLY A 199 -10.83 -10.05 -17.46
N THR A 200 -11.19 -8.80 -17.31
CA THR A 200 -10.58 -7.69 -18.05
C THR A 200 -9.92 -6.75 -17.06
N VAL A 201 -8.68 -6.36 -17.34
CA VAL A 201 -7.90 -5.42 -16.54
C VAL A 201 -7.64 -4.15 -17.33
N LYS A 202 -7.95 -3.00 -16.74
CA LYS A 202 -7.65 -1.67 -17.27
C LYS A 202 -6.27 -1.23 -16.85
N ALA A 203 -5.41 -0.87 -17.79
CA ALA A 203 -4.01 -0.55 -17.54
C ALA A 203 -3.79 0.88 -17.00
N TYR A 204 -2.73 1.05 -16.24
CA TYR A 204 -2.20 2.34 -15.78
C TYR A 204 -1.39 3.01 -16.89
N LYS A 205 -1.69 4.28 -17.20
CA LYS A 205 -0.91 5.08 -18.14
C LYS A 205 0.34 5.60 -17.43
N SER A 206 1.48 4.97 -17.67
CA SER A 206 2.77 5.29 -17.04
C SER A 206 3.60 6.31 -17.80
N GLY A 207 3.27 6.57 -19.06
CA GLY A 207 3.93 7.52 -19.95
C GLY A 207 3.01 7.96 -21.09
N ASP A 208 3.51 8.82 -21.97
CA ASP A 208 2.68 9.39 -23.06
C ASP A 208 2.04 8.32 -23.95
N ASN A 209 2.78 7.26 -24.26
CA ASN A 209 2.34 6.14 -25.10
C ASN A 209 2.67 4.79 -24.44
N THR A 210 2.77 4.75 -23.14
CA THR A 210 3.12 3.53 -22.40
C THR A 210 2.11 3.28 -21.30
N TRP A 211 1.60 2.05 -21.25
CA TRP A 211 0.70 1.56 -20.23
C TRP A 211 1.29 0.35 -19.53
N GLN A 212 0.90 0.14 -18.29
CA GLN A 212 1.36 -0.96 -17.45
C GLN A 212 0.17 -1.58 -16.70
N LEU A 213 0.22 -2.89 -16.52
CA LEU A 213 -0.74 -3.62 -15.71
C LEU A 213 -0.10 -4.84 -15.07
N ILE A 214 -0.74 -5.34 -14.04
CA ILE A 214 -0.33 -6.54 -13.30
C ILE A 214 -1.43 -7.58 -13.39
N VAL A 215 -1.05 -8.83 -13.65
CA VAL A 215 -1.95 -9.99 -13.75
C VAL A 215 -1.38 -11.18 -12.98
N ALA A 216 -2.20 -12.18 -12.68
CA ALA A 216 -1.74 -13.43 -12.11
C ALA A 216 -0.77 -14.15 -13.05
N PRO A 217 0.25 -14.87 -12.54
CA PRO A 217 1.10 -15.74 -13.37
C PRO A 217 0.27 -16.85 -14.01
N GLN A 218 0.27 -16.92 -15.34
CA GLN A 218 -0.59 -17.84 -16.09
C GLN A 218 -0.06 -18.09 -17.51
N THR A 219 -0.58 -19.11 -18.17
CA THR A 219 -0.43 -19.27 -19.63
C THR A 219 -1.77 -18.95 -20.27
N ALA A 220 -1.81 -17.95 -21.13
CA ALA A 220 -3.03 -17.43 -21.73
C ALA A 220 -2.76 -16.79 -23.11
N SER A 221 -3.82 -16.57 -23.86
CA SER A 221 -3.84 -15.82 -25.11
C SER A 221 -4.76 -14.60 -24.96
N PRO A 222 -4.35 -13.58 -24.16
CA PRO A 222 -5.18 -12.44 -23.88
C PRO A 222 -5.44 -11.60 -25.13
N LYS A 223 -6.53 -10.84 -25.07
CA LYS A 223 -6.84 -9.79 -26.04
C LYS A 223 -6.46 -8.43 -25.48
N LEU A 224 -5.84 -7.61 -26.30
CA LEU A 224 -5.53 -6.23 -26.00
C LEU A 224 -6.54 -5.32 -26.70
N ALA A 225 -7.21 -4.44 -25.96
CA ALA A 225 -8.07 -3.41 -26.51
C ALA A 225 -7.53 -2.02 -26.21
N LEU A 226 -7.55 -1.14 -27.19
CA LEU A 226 -7.24 0.28 -27.07
C LEU A 226 -8.50 1.07 -27.38
N THR A 227 -8.85 2.03 -26.53
CA THR A 227 -9.95 2.95 -26.78
C THR A 227 -9.44 4.36 -26.96
N THR A 228 -9.94 5.06 -27.98
CA THR A 228 -9.62 6.47 -28.23
C THR A 228 -10.49 7.39 -27.38
N ALA A 229 -10.17 8.67 -27.36
CA ALA A 229 -10.97 9.69 -26.67
C ALA A 229 -12.41 9.80 -27.22
N SER A 230 -12.64 9.46 -28.50
CA SER A 230 -13.98 9.39 -29.09
C SER A 230 -14.75 8.09 -28.77
N GLY A 231 -14.08 7.14 -28.08
CA GLY A 231 -14.66 5.83 -27.74
C GLY A 231 -14.47 4.76 -28.82
N LYS A 232 -13.73 5.05 -29.90
CA LYS A 232 -13.42 4.02 -30.91
C LYS A 232 -12.48 2.99 -30.32
N GLN A 233 -12.80 1.70 -30.51
CA GLN A 233 -12.02 0.57 -30.04
C GLN A 233 -11.15 0.00 -31.17
N TYR A 234 -9.94 -0.43 -30.81
CA TYR A 234 -9.03 -1.23 -31.64
C TYR A 234 -8.61 -2.45 -30.84
N THR A 235 -8.84 -3.63 -31.38
CA THR A 235 -8.55 -4.90 -30.72
C THR A 235 -7.36 -5.60 -31.36
N PHE A 236 -6.56 -6.26 -30.53
CA PHE A 236 -5.39 -7.01 -30.94
C PHE A 236 -5.41 -8.37 -30.24
N VAL A 237 -5.06 -9.43 -30.96
CA VAL A 237 -4.99 -10.79 -30.45
C VAL A 237 -3.59 -11.35 -30.58
N LEU A 238 -3.21 -12.22 -29.66
CA LEU A 238 -1.98 -13.00 -29.77
C LEU A 238 -2.17 -14.15 -30.75
N SER A 239 -1.11 -14.51 -31.48
CA SER A 239 -1.13 -15.66 -32.42
C SER A 239 -1.04 -17.01 -31.70
N GLU A 240 -0.56 -17.02 -30.44
CA GLU A 240 -0.35 -18.22 -29.63
C GLU A 240 -0.41 -17.85 -28.14
N ASP A 241 -0.58 -18.87 -27.29
CA ASP A 241 -0.55 -18.71 -25.85
C ASP A 241 0.83 -18.25 -25.37
N VAL A 242 0.85 -17.35 -24.40
CA VAL A 242 2.06 -16.84 -23.76
C VAL A 242 2.03 -17.15 -22.27
N THR A 243 3.19 -17.52 -21.71
CA THR A 243 3.33 -17.73 -20.27
C THR A 243 3.78 -16.44 -19.62
N PHE A 244 2.93 -15.91 -18.72
CA PHE A 244 3.23 -14.80 -17.84
C PHE A 244 3.78 -15.34 -16.52
N SER A 245 5.07 -15.15 -16.26
CA SER A 245 5.73 -15.74 -15.10
C SER A 245 5.78 -14.77 -13.92
N ALA A 246 5.78 -15.30 -12.71
CA ALA A 246 5.91 -14.51 -11.46
C ALA A 246 7.22 -13.71 -11.44
N GLY A 247 7.17 -12.44 -11.05
CA GLY A 247 8.32 -11.53 -10.97
C GLY A 247 8.94 -11.17 -12.31
N LYS A 248 8.20 -11.38 -13.42
CA LYS A 248 8.67 -11.10 -14.77
C LYS A 248 7.85 -10.02 -15.46
N VAL A 249 8.47 -9.34 -16.42
CA VAL A 249 7.79 -8.37 -17.29
C VAL A 249 7.69 -8.91 -18.71
N SER A 250 6.49 -8.84 -19.27
CA SER A 250 6.22 -9.06 -20.70
C SER A 250 5.93 -7.73 -21.36
N THR A 251 6.52 -7.49 -22.52
CA THR A 251 6.38 -6.23 -23.25
C THR A 251 5.68 -6.43 -24.58
N ALA A 252 4.68 -5.59 -24.86
CA ALA A 252 4.01 -5.48 -26.14
C ALA A 252 4.33 -4.13 -26.77
N THR A 253 4.55 -4.13 -28.10
CA THR A 253 4.54 -2.89 -28.89
C THR A 253 3.51 -3.04 -29.97
N VAL A 254 2.52 -2.16 -30.01
CA VAL A 254 1.45 -2.18 -31.01
C VAL A 254 1.39 -0.85 -31.75
N THR A 255 1.20 -0.93 -33.07
CA THR A 255 0.99 0.25 -33.92
C THR A 255 -0.50 0.38 -34.23
N VAL A 256 -1.06 1.55 -33.98
CA VAL A 256 -2.45 1.88 -34.32
C VAL A 256 -2.50 2.94 -35.39
N SER A 257 -3.10 2.61 -36.53
CA SER A 257 -3.25 3.54 -37.65
C SER A 257 -4.63 3.44 -38.30
N THR A 258 -4.96 4.39 -39.15
CA THR A 258 -6.20 4.36 -39.97
C THR A 258 -6.08 3.44 -41.18
N GLU A 259 -4.87 3.04 -41.54
CA GLU A 259 -4.56 2.15 -42.63
C GLU A 259 -3.84 0.93 -42.08
N THR A 260 -4.15 -0.25 -42.58
CA THR A 260 -3.68 -1.60 -42.21
C THR A 260 -2.37 -1.66 -41.38
N ILE A 261 -2.39 -2.40 -40.28
CA ILE A 261 -1.40 -2.42 -39.20
C ILE A 261 -0.23 -3.34 -39.49
N TYR A 262 0.96 -2.90 -39.08
CA TYR A 262 2.16 -3.72 -38.95
C TYR A 262 2.65 -3.66 -37.48
N THR A 263 2.87 -4.82 -36.87
CA THR A 263 3.57 -4.92 -35.60
C THR A 263 5.07 -4.97 -35.86
N SER A 264 5.84 -4.09 -35.27
CA SER A 264 7.29 -4.15 -35.22
C SER A 264 7.81 -4.13 -33.81
N PHE A 265 8.90 -4.79 -33.57
CA PHE A 265 9.40 -5.28 -32.34
C PHE A 265 10.81 -4.74 -32.04
N THR A 266 11.09 -4.35 -30.79
CA THR A 266 12.45 -4.15 -30.26
C THR A 266 12.46 -4.43 -28.75
N PRO A 267 13.34 -5.33 -28.24
CA PRO A 267 13.43 -5.63 -26.81
C PRO A 267 14.15 -4.54 -26.04
N GLU A 268 13.65 -4.18 -24.88
CA GLU A 268 14.34 -3.32 -23.93
C GLU A 268 14.34 -3.94 -22.53
N ILE A 269 15.50 -3.93 -21.86
CA ILE A 269 15.72 -4.58 -20.55
C ILE A 269 15.29 -3.62 -19.45
N SER A 270 14.40 -4.06 -18.57
CA SER A 270 13.97 -3.31 -17.37
C SER A 270 14.07 -4.14 -16.10
N ASP A 271 13.96 -3.50 -14.95
CA ASP A 271 14.26 -3.99 -13.59
C ASP A 271 13.43 -5.18 -13.08
N TRP A 272 12.28 -5.41 -13.65
CA TRP A 272 11.66 -6.72 -13.68
C TRP A 272 12.45 -7.58 -14.66
N VAL A 273 12.67 -8.85 -14.35
CA VAL A 273 13.37 -9.73 -15.28
C VAL A 273 12.49 -9.93 -16.50
N ALA A 274 12.99 -9.57 -17.70
CA ALA A 274 12.25 -9.74 -18.94
C ALA A 274 11.86 -11.21 -19.14
N ASP A 275 10.60 -11.47 -19.53
CA ASP A 275 10.07 -12.81 -19.76
C ASP A 275 9.75 -13.01 -21.24
N ASN A 276 8.75 -12.31 -21.73
CA ASN A 276 8.22 -12.50 -23.07
C ASN A 276 8.03 -11.19 -23.82
N GLU A 277 8.12 -11.32 -25.13
CA GLU A 277 7.68 -10.33 -26.09
C GLU A 277 6.31 -10.74 -26.61
N LEU A 278 5.33 -9.84 -26.49
CA LEU A 278 3.97 -10.12 -26.87
C LEU A 278 3.74 -9.65 -28.32
N ASN A 279 3.48 -10.60 -29.21
CA ASN A 279 3.20 -10.32 -30.62
C ASN A 279 1.70 -10.31 -30.87
N PHE A 280 1.11 -9.12 -30.90
CA PHE A 280 -0.29 -8.93 -31.20
C PHE A 280 -0.53 -8.66 -32.68
N SER A 281 -1.60 -9.23 -33.23
CA SER A 281 -2.17 -8.84 -34.52
C SER A 281 -3.52 -8.17 -34.32
N GLN A 282 -3.86 -7.19 -35.15
CA GLN A 282 -5.17 -6.56 -35.08
C GLN A 282 -6.28 -7.56 -35.43
N ASP A 283 -7.38 -7.51 -34.67
CA ASP A 283 -8.62 -8.21 -34.94
C ASP A 283 -9.76 -7.16 -35.08
N GLU A 284 -10.71 -7.44 -35.95
CA GLU A 284 -11.89 -6.61 -36.13
C GLU A 284 -12.99 -6.91 -35.09
N THR A 285 -12.80 -7.95 -34.25
CA THR A 285 -13.75 -8.34 -33.23
C THR A 285 -13.66 -7.36 -32.04
N GLU A 286 -14.74 -6.67 -31.73
CA GLU A 286 -14.82 -5.89 -30.51
C GLU A 286 -14.82 -6.81 -29.27
N ILE A 287 -14.07 -6.44 -28.25
CA ILE A 287 -14.15 -7.07 -26.93
C ILE A 287 -15.26 -6.36 -26.16
N GLU A 288 -16.10 -7.13 -25.46
CA GLU A 288 -17.01 -6.56 -24.46
C GLU A 288 -16.15 -6.04 -23.28
N LEU A 289 -15.84 -4.77 -23.34
CA LEU A 289 -15.17 -4.11 -22.23
C LEU A 289 -16.19 -3.93 -21.11
N PRO A 290 -15.76 -4.09 -19.83
CA PRO A 290 -16.61 -3.71 -18.72
C PRO A 290 -17.14 -2.30 -19.03
N GLU A 291 -18.47 -2.12 -18.96
CA GLU A 291 -18.98 -0.77 -18.91
C GLU A 291 -18.17 -0.08 -17.80
N VAL A 292 -17.28 0.80 -18.20
CA VAL A 292 -16.85 1.83 -17.31
C VAL A 292 -18.16 2.58 -17.08
N GLU A 293 -18.89 2.22 -16.01
CA GLU A 293 -19.61 3.27 -15.35
C GLU A 293 -18.49 4.28 -15.09
N ASP A 294 -18.31 5.23 -16.02
CA ASP A 294 -17.86 6.55 -15.64
C ASP A 294 -18.75 6.81 -14.44
N ALA A 295 -18.19 6.63 -13.24
CA ALA A 295 -18.91 6.99 -12.04
C ALA A 295 -19.21 8.44 -12.32
N VAL A 296 -20.45 8.67 -12.79
CA VAL A 296 -20.87 10.01 -13.20
C VAL A 296 -20.61 10.79 -11.96
N LEU A 297 -19.52 11.55 -12.00
CA LEU A 297 -19.09 12.31 -10.84
C LEU A 297 -20.29 13.17 -10.50
N THR A 298 -21.07 12.74 -9.54
CA THR A 298 -22.31 13.42 -9.14
C THR A 298 -22.00 14.62 -8.25
N ALA A 299 -20.81 14.61 -7.63
CA ALA A 299 -20.30 15.71 -6.82
C ALA A 299 -18.80 15.57 -6.62
N CYS A 300 -18.09 16.70 -6.42
CA CYS A 300 -16.73 16.75 -5.90
C CYS A 300 -16.80 16.95 -4.38
N LYS A 301 -16.57 15.90 -3.60
CA LYS A 301 -16.56 15.97 -2.14
C LYS A 301 -15.25 16.59 -1.65
N LEU A 302 -15.32 17.69 -0.92
CA LEU A 302 -14.19 18.24 -0.16
C LEU A 302 -14.30 17.75 1.29
N THR A 303 -13.40 16.86 1.69
CA THR A 303 -13.26 16.35 3.05
C THR A 303 -12.31 17.25 3.83
N ILE A 304 -12.75 17.78 4.96
CA ILE A 304 -12.07 18.81 5.74
C ILE A 304 -11.76 18.23 7.12
N LYS A 305 -10.48 17.92 7.37
CA LYS A 305 -9.99 17.50 8.67
C LYS A 305 -9.61 18.73 9.49
N VAL A 306 -10.33 19.03 10.55
CA VAL A 306 -10.10 20.19 11.42
C VAL A 306 -9.47 19.73 12.74
N ASN A 307 -8.29 20.22 13.06
CA ASN A 307 -7.60 19.89 14.31
C ASN A 307 -8.48 20.19 15.52
N LYS A 308 -8.58 19.26 16.47
CA LYS A 308 -9.42 19.34 17.67
C LYS A 308 -9.07 20.53 18.59
N ALA A 309 -7.85 21.08 18.45
CA ALA A 309 -7.47 22.32 19.16
C ALA A 309 -8.28 23.54 18.68
N ILE A 310 -8.93 23.46 17.49
CA ILE A 310 -9.80 24.51 16.98
C ILE A 310 -11.22 24.29 17.53
N SER A 311 -11.58 24.96 18.59
CA SER A 311 -12.78 24.74 19.41
C SER A 311 -14.08 25.32 18.82
N TRP A 312 -14.19 25.50 17.51
CA TRP A 312 -15.41 25.98 16.89
C TRP A 312 -16.50 24.89 16.92
N TYR A 313 -17.71 25.24 17.33
CA TYR A 313 -18.82 24.30 17.35
C TYR A 313 -19.30 23.96 15.94
N ASP A 314 -19.65 24.97 15.15
CA ASP A 314 -20.05 24.84 13.76
C ASP A 314 -18.87 25.16 12.84
N LYS A 315 -18.83 24.54 11.66
CA LYS A 315 -17.89 24.84 10.58
C LYS A 315 -18.64 25.17 9.32
N TYR A 316 -18.25 26.26 8.69
CA TYR A 316 -18.76 26.73 7.41
C TYR A 316 -17.61 26.82 6.42
N ILE A 317 -17.88 26.53 5.16
CA ILE A 317 -16.96 26.79 4.07
C ILE A 317 -17.45 27.98 3.26
N TYR A 318 -16.59 28.97 3.09
CA TYR A 318 -16.77 30.04 2.13
C TYR A 318 -15.70 29.86 1.03
N SER A 319 -16.12 29.70 -0.22
CA SER A 319 -15.23 29.40 -1.34
C SER A 319 -15.53 30.24 -2.57
N TRP A 320 -14.46 30.58 -3.32
CA TRP A 320 -14.54 31.41 -4.51
C TRP A 320 -13.46 31.08 -5.54
N GLY A 321 -13.72 31.42 -6.79
CA GLY A 321 -12.78 31.27 -7.90
C GLY A 321 -11.79 32.44 -8.00
N ALA A 322 -10.87 32.34 -8.97
CA ALA A 322 -9.90 33.40 -9.28
C ALA A 322 -10.61 34.68 -9.80
N ASP A 323 -11.80 34.57 -10.35
CA ASP A 323 -12.65 35.63 -10.84
C ASP A 323 -13.66 36.14 -9.79
N GLU A 324 -13.47 35.80 -8.51
CA GLU A 324 -14.34 36.11 -7.39
C GLU A 324 -15.75 35.46 -7.44
N THR A 325 -16.00 34.56 -8.39
CA THR A 325 -17.25 33.76 -8.42
C THR A 325 -17.35 32.94 -7.14
N GLN A 326 -18.48 33.07 -6.41
CA GLN A 326 -18.72 32.35 -5.16
C GLN A 326 -19.33 30.97 -5.43
N PHE A 327 -18.75 29.91 -4.85
CA PHE A 327 -19.20 28.53 -5.03
C PHE A 327 -20.01 27.99 -3.85
N SER A 328 -19.87 28.58 -2.66
CA SER A 328 -20.55 28.14 -1.44
C SER A 328 -21.52 29.19 -0.89
N GLY A 329 -21.99 30.09 -1.73
CA GLY A 329 -22.94 31.17 -1.37
C GLY A 329 -22.24 32.35 -0.68
N ALA A 330 -23.08 33.34 -0.23
CA ALA A 330 -22.57 34.52 0.46
C ALA A 330 -22.01 34.18 1.82
N TRP A 331 -21.09 35.05 2.33
CA TRP A 331 -20.52 34.92 3.68
C TRP A 331 -21.58 34.64 4.77
N PRO A 332 -21.40 33.71 5.67
CA PRO A 332 -20.20 32.88 5.95
C PRO A 332 -20.04 31.63 5.06
N GLY A 333 -20.80 31.51 4.01
CA GLY A 333 -20.81 30.34 3.13
C GLY A 333 -21.78 29.26 3.56
N THR A 334 -21.53 28.02 3.14
CA THR A 334 -22.38 26.87 3.46
C THR A 334 -21.88 26.15 4.70
N LYS A 335 -22.79 25.73 5.57
CA LYS A 335 -22.45 24.87 6.72
C LYS A 335 -21.99 23.52 6.19
N THR A 336 -20.83 23.06 6.68
CA THR A 336 -20.27 21.74 6.36
C THR A 336 -21.04 20.64 7.09
N GLU A 337 -21.07 19.45 6.52
CA GLU A 337 -21.68 18.28 7.13
C GLU A 337 -20.65 17.54 7.99
N TRP A 338 -21.11 17.00 9.11
CA TRP A 338 -20.29 16.18 10.01
C TRP A 338 -20.13 14.78 9.42
N ASP A 339 -18.91 14.22 9.47
CA ASP A 339 -18.63 12.83 9.07
C ASP A 339 -18.26 11.97 10.29
N LYS A 340 -17.07 12.21 10.89
CA LYS A 340 -16.53 11.37 11.97
C LYS A 340 -15.45 12.09 12.79
N GLU A 341 -14.96 11.40 13.83
CA GLU A 341 -13.67 11.71 14.46
C GLU A 341 -12.57 10.82 13.85
N ASP A 342 -11.39 11.39 13.66
CA ASP A 342 -10.22 10.70 13.12
C ASP A 342 -8.96 11.20 13.84
N GLY A 343 -8.50 10.46 14.85
CA GLY A 343 -7.36 10.83 15.68
C GLY A 343 -7.52 12.20 16.33
N ASP A 344 -6.61 13.12 16.00
CA ASP A 344 -6.61 14.50 16.52
C ASP A 344 -7.50 15.45 15.72
N TYR A 345 -8.32 14.94 14.79
CA TYR A 345 -9.15 15.73 13.91
C TYR A 345 -10.64 15.43 14.06
N TYR A 346 -11.45 16.45 13.85
CA TYR A 346 -12.86 16.35 13.50
C TYR A 346 -12.97 16.43 11.96
N VAL A 347 -13.67 15.48 11.35
CA VAL A 347 -13.84 15.38 9.91
C VAL A 347 -15.20 15.90 9.50
N TYR A 348 -15.19 16.84 8.57
CA TYR A 348 -16.38 17.42 7.95
C TYR A 348 -16.26 17.30 6.44
N TYR A 349 -17.36 17.50 5.71
CA TYR A 349 -17.31 17.55 4.26
C TYR A 349 -18.28 18.58 3.68
N HIS A 350 -18.00 18.95 2.43
CA HIS A 350 -18.88 19.74 1.58
C HIS A 350 -18.85 19.18 0.17
N ASN A 351 -20.02 19.04 -0.46
CA ASN A 351 -20.14 18.55 -1.83
C ASN A 351 -20.27 19.73 -2.79
N PHE A 352 -19.35 19.85 -3.70
CA PHE A 352 -19.43 20.74 -4.85
C PHE A 352 -20.08 20.00 -6.03
N ASP A 353 -20.61 20.74 -7.00
CA ASP A 353 -21.08 20.17 -8.25
C ASP A 353 -19.97 19.42 -8.99
N ALA A 354 -20.32 18.38 -9.74
CA ALA A 354 -19.36 17.57 -10.50
C ALA A 354 -18.52 18.39 -11.51
N SER A 355 -19.08 19.47 -12.04
CA SER A 355 -18.38 20.40 -12.93
C SER A 355 -17.19 21.11 -12.27
N MET A 356 -17.07 21.04 -10.96
CA MET A 356 -15.93 21.58 -10.21
C MET A 356 -14.70 20.67 -10.21
N ASN A 357 -14.77 19.51 -10.84
CA ASN A 357 -13.60 18.63 -11.00
C ASN A 357 -12.50 19.33 -11.80
N GLY A 358 -11.29 19.36 -11.26
CA GLY A 358 -10.14 20.08 -11.83
C GLY A 358 -10.13 21.59 -11.54
N VAL A 359 -11.15 22.15 -10.88
CA VAL A 359 -11.21 23.56 -10.57
C VAL A 359 -10.42 23.88 -9.29
N THR A 360 -9.55 24.88 -9.38
CA THR A 360 -8.85 25.44 -8.21
C THR A 360 -9.74 26.49 -7.55
N ILE A 361 -10.03 26.29 -6.26
CA ILE A 361 -10.81 27.21 -5.45
C ILE A 361 -9.94 27.85 -4.36
N ASN A 362 -10.25 29.09 -4.00
CA ASN A 362 -9.86 29.68 -2.74
C ASN A 362 -10.96 29.39 -1.71
N TYR A 363 -10.59 29.17 -0.46
CA TYR A 363 -11.58 28.88 0.58
C TYR A 363 -11.14 29.35 1.97
N ILE A 364 -12.14 29.56 2.81
CA ILE A 364 -12.01 29.85 4.25
C ILE A 364 -12.91 28.86 4.98
N ILE A 365 -12.39 28.21 6.02
CA ILE A 365 -13.21 27.52 7.01
C ILE A 365 -13.45 28.47 8.17
N ASN A 366 -14.69 28.61 8.60
CA ASN A 366 -15.06 29.56 9.63
C ASN A 366 -16.14 29.02 10.58
N SER A 367 -16.36 29.72 11.70
CA SER A 367 -17.33 29.35 12.75
C SER A 367 -18.75 29.89 12.51
N GLY A 368 -19.02 30.45 11.35
CA GLY A 368 -20.26 31.20 11.08
C GLY A 368 -20.29 32.61 11.68
N GLY A 369 -19.16 33.07 12.26
CA GLY A 369 -19.06 34.36 12.95
C GLY A 369 -17.63 34.88 13.07
N SER A 370 -17.05 34.85 14.28
CA SER A 370 -15.79 35.53 14.59
C SER A 370 -14.51 34.72 14.38
N GLY A 371 -14.62 33.39 14.26
CA GLY A 371 -13.45 32.52 14.03
C GLY A 371 -13.34 32.13 12.56
N GLN A 372 -12.16 32.26 11.97
CA GLN A 372 -11.91 31.86 10.58
C GLN A 372 -10.45 31.49 10.35
N THR A 373 -10.19 30.69 9.28
CA THR A 373 -8.83 30.45 8.77
C THR A 373 -8.34 31.65 7.96
N LYS A 374 -7.05 31.67 7.66
CA LYS A 374 -6.53 32.44 6.51
C LYS A 374 -7.16 31.94 5.20
N ASP A 375 -6.92 32.66 4.13
CA ASP A 375 -7.34 32.24 2.81
C ASP A 375 -6.46 31.06 2.38
N LEU A 376 -7.12 29.95 2.04
CA LEU A 376 -6.50 28.68 1.63
C LEU A 376 -6.89 28.37 0.19
N THR A 377 -6.13 27.52 -0.47
CA THR A 377 -6.38 27.16 -1.87
C THR A 377 -6.28 25.64 -2.03
N VAL A 378 -7.16 25.07 -2.85
CA VAL A 378 -7.15 23.66 -3.21
C VAL A 378 -7.69 23.46 -4.62
N THR A 379 -7.18 22.46 -5.35
CA THR A 379 -7.80 21.98 -6.59
C THR A 379 -8.65 20.76 -6.26
N LEU A 380 -9.91 20.79 -6.69
CA LEU A 380 -10.85 19.68 -6.49
C LEU A 380 -10.55 18.58 -7.51
N HIS A 381 -10.35 17.35 -7.06
CA HIS A 381 -10.04 16.21 -7.91
C HIS A 381 -10.94 15.01 -7.63
N GLY A 382 -11.56 14.49 -8.68
CA GLY A 382 -12.35 13.26 -8.62
C GLY A 382 -13.48 13.31 -7.59
N ALA A 383 -13.86 12.17 -7.06
CA ALA A 383 -14.96 12.04 -6.12
C ALA A 383 -14.64 12.61 -4.73
N GLU A 384 -13.37 12.69 -4.33
CA GLU A 384 -13.00 13.21 -3.01
C GLU A 384 -11.63 13.93 -3.05
N THR A 385 -11.59 15.11 -2.44
CA THR A 385 -10.37 15.88 -2.16
C THR A 385 -10.27 16.09 -0.66
N VAL A 386 -9.11 15.85 -0.04
CA VAL A 386 -8.93 15.97 1.42
C VAL A 386 -8.04 17.18 1.71
N VAL A 387 -8.46 18.01 2.67
CA VAL A 387 -7.68 19.12 3.21
C VAL A 387 -7.57 19.02 4.73
N VAL A 388 -6.47 19.51 5.29
CA VAL A 388 -6.21 19.52 6.74
C VAL A 388 -6.12 20.96 7.21
N ILE A 389 -6.84 21.29 8.29
CA ILE A 389 -6.86 22.61 8.93
C ILE A 389 -6.18 22.50 10.29
N GLU A 390 -5.04 23.15 10.42
CA GLU A 390 -4.29 23.22 11.67
C GLU A 390 -4.58 24.50 12.45
N SER A 391 -4.24 24.54 13.73
CA SER A 391 -4.40 25.72 14.56
C SER A 391 -3.62 26.93 14.05
N THR A 392 -2.54 26.70 13.31
CA THR A 392 -1.71 27.74 12.64
C THR A 392 -2.39 28.33 11.40
N ASP A 393 -3.47 27.74 10.91
CA ASP A 393 -4.27 28.26 9.80
C ASP A 393 -5.34 29.26 10.24
N VAL A 394 -5.61 29.36 11.55
CA VAL A 394 -6.61 30.27 12.14
C VAL A 394 -6.03 31.69 12.26
N LYS A 395 -6.83 32.70 11.87
CA LYS A 395 -6.52 34.14 12.04
C LYS A 395 -6.83 34.61 13.44
#